data_03071f85e6b471e16cd3b084d2349bc5
#
_entry.id   03071f85e6b471e16cd3b084d2349bc5
#
_cell.length_a   1.000
_cell.length_b   1.000
_cell.length_c   1.000
_cell.angle_alpha   90.00
_cell.angle_beta   90.00
_cell.angle_gamma   90.00
#
_symmetry.space_group_name_H-M   'P 1'
#
loop_
_entity.id
_entity.type
_entity.pdbx_description
1 polymer ?
#
loop_
_entity_poly.entity_id
_entity_poly.type
_entity_poly.pdbx_seq_one_letter_code
_entity_poly.pdbx_strand_id
1 'polypeptide(L)'
;LSGGRIRQDVIANNIANVSTTRTPEGGPFRRSRVVLRPKTDTPYFRLPFLPKQWDNGAGQGVRVMEVQKDISAETRLVYDPTHPDAIKTGPRAGYVEMPNVNIVTEMVDLIASSRAYEANSSIINGSKAMFQKALEIGR
;
A
#
# COMPACT_ATOMS: atom_id res chain seq x y z
N LEU A 1 -2.97 9.22 -7.62
CA LEU A 1 -3.25 9.66 -6.24
C LEU A 1 -4.04 8.62 -5.45
N SER A 2 -5.15 8.07 -5.97
CA SER A 2 -5.99 7.08 -5.25
C SER A 2 -5.22 5.84 -4.79
N GLY A 3 -4.38 5.27 -5.63
CA GLY A 3 -3.56 4.11 -5.26
C GLY A 3 -2.56 4.40 -4.14
N GLY A 4 -1.99 5.62 -4.10
CA GLY A 4 -1.11 6.05 -3.02
C GLY A 4 -1.83 6.13 -1.68
N ARG A 5 -3.06 6.69 -1.67
CA ARG A 5 -3.88 6.79 -0.46
C ARG A 5 -4.25 5.41 0.10
N ILE A 6 -4.74 4.52 -0.76
CA ILE A 6 -5.06 3.15 -0.34
C ILE A 6 -3.84 2.43 0.23
N ARG A 7 -2.65 2.66 -0.37
CA ARG A 7 -1.41 2.10 0.18
C ARG A 7 -1.10 2.63 1.58
N GLN A 8 -1.27 3.93 1.82
CA GLN A 8 -1.10 4.53 3.16
C GLN A 8 -2.09 3.94 4.17
N ASP A 9 -3.36 3.83 3.80
CA ASP A 9 -4.39 3.26 4.66
C ASP A 9 -4.09 1.81 5.05
N VAL A 10 -3.60 0.99 4.10
CA VAL A 10 -3.21 -0.40 4.36
C VAL A 10 -1.99 -0.49 5.27
N ILE A 11 -0.96 0.36 5.05
CA ILE A 11 0.22 0.40 5.91
C ILE A 11 -0.15 0.84 7.33
N ALA A 12 -0.98 1.88 7.46
CA ALA A 12 -1.47 2.34 8.77
C ALA A 12 -2.24 1.24 9.50
N ASN A 13 -3.06 0.46 8.79
CA ASN A 13 -3.77 -0.68 9.35
C ASN A 13 -2.80 -1.79 9.80
N ASN A 14 -1.74 -2.08 9.05
CA ASN A 14 -0.71 -3.04 9.46
C ASN A 14 -0.01 -2.59 10.75
N ILE A 15 0.33 -1.31 10.86
CA ILE A 15 0.96 -0.74 12.07
C ILE A 15 0.00 -0.82 13.27
N ALA A 16 -1.25 -0.43 13.08
CA ALA A 16 -2.26 -0.46 14.15
C ALA A 16 -2.50 -1.86 14.70
N ASN A 17 -2.36 -2.89 13.87
CA ASN A 17 -2.63 -4.29 14.23
C ASN A 17 -1.37 -5.13 14.48
N VAL A 18 -0.22 -4.50 14.70
CA VAL A 18 1.07 -5.21 14.92
C VAL A 18 1.07 -6.12 16.16
N SER A 19 0.24 -5.81 17.15
CA SER A 19 0.10 -6.58 18.39
C SER A 19 -1.24 -7.31 18.50
N THR A 20 -2.03 -7.37 17.42
CA THR A 20 -3.36 -8.00 17.44
C THR A 20 -3.24 -9.52 17.31
N THR A 21 -3.43 -10.22 18.40
CA THR A 21 -3.32 -11.68 18.51
C THR A 21 -4.58 -12.42 18.10
N ARG A 22 -5.75 -11.72 18.15
CA ARG A 22 -7.04 -12.32 17.85
C ARG A 22 -7.86 -11.47 16.89
N THR A 23 -8.23 -12.06 15.78
CA THR A 23 -9.11 -11.45 14.76
C THR A 23 -10.46 -12.18 14.72
N PRO A 24 -11.53 -11.55 14.19
CA PRO A 24 -12.82 -12.22 13.99
C PRO A 24 -12.74 -13.45 13.08
N GLU A 25 -11.74 -13.51 12.20
CA GLU A 25 -11.49 -14.64 11.29
C GLU A 25 -10.76 -15.79 11.99
N GLY A 26 -10.32 -15.59 13.23
CA GLY A 26 -9.51 -16.51 14.01
C GLY A 26 -8.00 -16.33 13.81
N GLY A 27 -7.23 -16.44 14.92
CA GLY A 27 -5.78 -16.26 14.90
C GLY A 27 -5.29 -14.81 14.84
N PRO A 28 -3.97 -14.61 14.73
CA PRO A 28 -3.35 -13.30 14.71
C PRO A 28 -3.65 -12.53 13.42
N PHE A 29 -3.50 -11.21 13.50
CA PHE A 29 -3.62 -10.36 12.31
C PHE A 29 -2.61 -10.77 11.23
N ARG A 30 -3.01 -10.69 9.98
CA ARG A 30 -2.15 -10.97 8.83
C ARG A 30 -1.84 -9.68 8.09
N ARG A 31 -0.56 -9.47 7.78
CA ARG A 31 -0.09 -8.31 7.02
C ARG A 31 -0.85 -8.19 5.70
N SER A 32 -1.34 -7.00 5.39
CA SER A 32 -1.97 -6.72 4.11
C SER A 32 -1.03 -5.92 3.21
N ARG A 33 -1.06 -6.17 1.91
CA ARG A 33 -0.33 -5.39 0.92
C ARG A 33 -1.22 -5.04 -0.27
N VAL A 34 -0.93 -3.92 -0.89
CA VAL A 34 -1.66 -3.45 -2.07
C VAL A 34 -0.98 -3.94 -3.34
N VAL A 35 -1.73 -4.62 -4.18
CA VAL A 35 -1.28 -5.04 -5.51
C VAL A 35 -1.70 -3.98 -6.51
N LEU A 36 -0.70 -3.34 -7.13
CA LEU A 36 -0.90 -2.31 -8.15
C LEU A 36 -0.65 -2.90 -9.54
N ARG A 37 -1.50 -2.53 -10.50
CA ARG A 37 -1.28 -2.82 -11.92
C ARG A 37 -1.32 -1.54 -12.75
N PRO A 38 -0.56 -1.46 -13.85
CA PRO A 38 -0.73 -0.37 -14.79
C PRO A 38 -2.14 -0.42 -15.40
N LYS A 39 -2.70 0.75 -15.69
CA LYS A 39 -3.94 0.86 -16.45
C LYS A 39 -3.64 0.60 -17.91
N THR A 40 -4.15 -0.50 -18.43
CA THR A 40 -4.02 -0.85 -19.86
C THR A 40 -5.32 -0.65 -20.64
N ASP A 41 -6.43 -0.46 -19.93
CA ASP A 41 -7.78 -0.55 -20.49
C ASP A 41 -8.40 0.82 -20.81
N THR A 42 -7.72 1.93 -20.49
CA THR A 42 -8.21 3.26 -20.83
C THR A 42 -7.63 3.72 -22.15
N PRO A 43 -8.47 4.16 -23.11
CA PRO A 43 -7.98 4.79 -24.32
C PRO A 43 -7.17 6.03 -23.89
N TYR A 44 -5.91 6.05 -24.23
CA TYR A 44 -5.05 7.20 -23.99
C TYR A 44 -4.87 8.02 -25.25
N PHE A 45 -4.62 9.30 -25.06
CA PHE A 45 -4.34 10.19 -26.17
C PHE A 45 -3.04 9.76 -26.86
N ARG A 46 -3.15 9.24 -28.09
CA ARG A 46 -2.00 8.94 -28.94
C ARG A 46 -1.66 10.18 -29.75
N LEU A 47 -0.44 10.62 -29.66
CA LEU A 47 0.10 11.58 -30.59
C LEU A 47 0.17 10.92 -31.98
N PRO A 48 -0.54 11.45 -32.99
CA PRO A 48 -0.62 10.80 -34.31
C PRO A 48 0.72 10.69 -35.03
N PHE A 49 1.73 11.44 -34.59
CA PHE A 49 3.07 11.50 -35.17
C PHE A 49 4.11 10.70 -34.39
N LEU A 50 3.73 9.98 -33.32
CA LEU A 50 4.68 9.18 -32.55
C LEU A 50 4.88 7.81 -33.25
N PRO A 51 6.11 7.44 -33.61
CA PRO A 51 6.40 6.10 -34.16
C PRO A 51 5.96 5.02 -33.15
N LYS A 52 5.33 3.95 -33.63
CA LYS A 52 4.85 2.84 -32.77
C LYS A 52 5.94 2.21 -31.91
N GLN A 53 7.20 2.30 -32.31
CA GLN A 53 8.36 1.81 -31.56
C GLN A 53 8.60 2.58 -30.26
N TRP A 54 8.11 3.80 -30.14
CA TRP A 54 8.30 4.68 -28.99
C TRP A 54 7.04 4.81 -28.13
N ASP A 55 5.96 4.15 -28.56
CA ASP A 55 4.70 4.10 -27.80
C ASP A 55 4.78 2.97 -26.75
N ASN A 56 5.49 3.24 -25.67
CA ASN A 56 5.69 2.29 -24.57
C ASN A 56 4.47 2.20 -23.63
N GLY A 57 3.34 2.84 -23.95
CA GLY A 57 2.17 2.90 -23.07
C GLY A 57 2.45 3.60 -21.73
N ALA A 58 3.57 4.33 -21.63
CA ALA A 58 3.95 5.05 -20.42
C ALA A 58 2.96 6.20 -20.14
N GLY A 59 2.58 6.38 -18.88
CA GLY A 59 1.74 7.51 -18.47
C GLY A 59 0.26 7.19 -18.24
N GLN A 60 -0.18 5.95 -18.45
CA GLN A 60 -1.58 5.57 -18.20
C GLN A 60 -1.94 5.50 -16.69
N GLY A 61 -0.93 5.59 -15.83
CA GLY A 61 -1.10 5.51 -14.38
C GLY A 61 -1.32 4.07 -13.90
N VAL A 62 -1.58 3.95 -12.60
CA VAL A 62 -1.78 2.66 -11.94
C VAL A 62 -3.18 2.58 -11.32
N ARG A 63 -3.71 1.37 -11.23
CA ARG A 63 -4.91 1.07 -10.44
C ARG A 63 -4.59 0.02 -9.37
N VAL A 64 -5.31 0.12 -8.26
CA VAL A 64 -5.32 -0.93 -7.25
C VAL A 64 -6.15 -2.09 -7.80
N MET A 65 -5.54 -3.27 -7.85
CA MET A 65 -6.25 -4.49 -8.24
C MET A 65 -6.90 -5.12 -7.02
N GLU A 66 -6.12 -5.28 -5.97
CA GLU A 66 -6.51 -6.04 -4.81
C GLU A 66 -5.70 -5.61 -3.59
N VAL A 67 -6.28 -5.75 -2.42
CA VAL A 67 -5.57 -5.73 -1.13
C VAL A 67 -5.45 -7.18 -0.67
N GLN A 68 -4.24 -7.72 -0.76
CA GLN A 68 -3.96 -9.12 -0.48
C GLN A 68 -3.43 -9.30 0.93
N LYS A 69 -4.03 -10.23 1.69
CA LYS A 69 -3.49 -10.66 2.99
C LYS A 69 -2.36 -11.67 2.78
N ASP A 70 -1.27 -11.51 3.49
CA ASP A 70 -0.15 -12.46 3.46
C ASP A 70 -0.42 -13.64 4.38
N ILE A 71 -1.09 -14.64 3.82
CA ILE A 71 -1.46 -15.88 4.54
C ILE A 71 -0.25 -16.81 4.65
N SER A 72 0.72 -16.70 3.74
CA SER A 72 1.91 -17.56 3.69
C SER A 72 2.99 -17.18 4.69
N ALA A 73 2.97 -15.95 5.20
CA ALA A 73 3.93 -15.52 6.21
C ALA A 73 3.73 -16.27 7.53
N GLU A 74 4.80 -16.86 8.04
CA GLU A 74 4.79 -17.48 9.36
C GLU A 74 4.52 -16.46 10.45
N THR A 75 3.74 -16.84 11.46
CA THR A 75 3.47 -16.02 12.65
C THR A 75 4.70 -15.99 13.55
N ARG A 76 4.90 -14.86 14.23
CA ARG A 76 5.96 -14.73 15.22
C ARG A 76 5.49 -15.34 16.55
N LEU A 77 6.19 -16.34 17.05
CA LEU A 77 5.92 -16.94 18.35
C LEU A 77 6.66 -16.17 19.44
N VAL A 78 5.93 -15.72 20.44
CA VAL A 78 6.47 -15.04 21.64
C VAL A 78 6.07 -15.85 22.86
N TYR A 79 7.04 -16.18 23.72
CA TYR A 79 6.77 -16.91 24.95
C TYR A 79 6.20 -15.95 26.01
N ASP A 80 4.91 -16.07 26.27
CA ASP A 80 4.20 -15.34 27.33
C ASP A 80 3.05 -16.20 27.84
N PRO A 81 3.29 -17.02 28.88
CA PRO A 81 2.27 -17.89 29.44
C PRO A 81 1.16 -17.15 30.18
N THR A 82 1.34 -15.84 30.49
CA THR A 82 0.34 -15.01 31.20
C THR A 82 -0.68 -14.40 30.25
N HIS A 83 -0.39 -14.42 28.96
CA HIS A 83 -1.26 -13.83 27.96
C HIS A 83 -2.56 -14.64 27.78
N PRO A 84 -3.75 -14.00 27.69
CA PRO A 84 -5.03 -14.69 27.56
C PRO A 84 -5.12 -15.59 26.31
N ASP A 85 -4.43 -15.21 25.23
CA ASP A 85 -4.41 -15.95 23.96
C ASP A 85 -3.21 -16.92 23.87
N ALA A 86 -2.52 -17.21 24.98
CA ALA A 86 -1.45 -18.21 24.98
C ALA A 86 -2.01 -19.60 24.68
N ILE A 87 -1.26 -20.36 23.88
CA ILE A 87 -1.59 -21.75 23.54
C ILE A 87 -1.51 -22.57 24.82
N LYS A 88 -2.61 -23.21 25.20
CA LYS A 88 -2.73 -23.94 26.50
C LYS A 88 -2.23 -25.37 26.44
N THR A 89 -2.18 -25.98 25.26
CA THR A 89 -1.87 -27.41 25.10
C THR A 89 -0.96 -27.68 23.91
N GLY A 90 -0.10 -28.69 24.02
CA GLY A 90 0.78 -29.13 22.94
C GLY A 90 2.23 -28.65 23.07
N PRO A 91 3.07 -28.90 22.06
CA PRO A 91 4.51 -28.62 22.09
C PRO A 91 4.82 -27.10 22.08
N ARG A 92 3.81 -26.25 21.83
CA ARG A 92 3.92 -24.78 21.85
C ARG A 92 3.15 -24.14 23.01
N ALA A 93 2.88 -24.90 24.08
CA ALA A 93 2.20 -24.38 25.26
C ALA A 93 2.98 -23.20 25.87
N GLY A 94 2.27 -22.12 26.22
CA GLY A 94 2.85 -20.88 26.73
C GLY A 94 3.33 -19.89 25.67
N TYR A 95 3.22 -20.21 24.39
CA TYR A 95 3.54 -19.27 23.29
C TYR A 95 2.27 -18.58 22.79
N VAL A 96 2.43 -17.33 22.42
CA VAL A 96 1.42 -16.49 21.75
C VAL A 96 1.82 -16.33 20.31
N GLU A 97 0.88 -16.54 19.40
CA GLU A 97 1.08 -16.24 17.99
C GLU A 97 0.82 -14.77 17.72
N MET A 98 1.86 -14.06 17.32
CA MET A 98 1.79 -12.63 16.96
C MET A 98 1.89 -12.44 15.45
N PRO A 99 1.37 -11.30 14.92
CA PRO A 99 1.54 -10.93 13.53
C PRO A 99 3.02 -10.84 13.14
N ASN A 100 3.36 -11.30 11.93
CA ASN A 100 4.68 -11.06 11.35
C ASN A 100 4.71 -9.72 10.62
N VAL A 101 4.57 -8.64 11.38
CA VAL A 101 4.62 -7.25 10.90
C VAL A 101 5.84 -6.57 11.52
N ASN A 102 6.73 -6.07 10.68
CA ASN A 102 7.86 -5.26 11.16
C ASN A 102 7.47 -3.78 11.17
N ILE A 103 7.30 -3.23 12.35
CA ILE A 103 6.88 -1.84 12.56
C ILE A 103 7.81 -0.83 11.89
N VAL A 104 9.13 -1.07 11.94
CA VAL A 104 10.13 -0.16 11.37
C VAL A 104 10.00 -0.11 9.85
N THR A 105 9.87 -1.27 9.22
CA THR A 105 9.68 -1.37 7.77
C THR A 105 8.38 -0.70 7.33
N GLU A 106 7.27 -0.96 8.05
CA GLU A 106 5.98 -0.31 7.74
C GLU A 106 6.05 1.21 7.92
N MET A 107 6.74 1.72 8.95
CA MET A 107 6.94 3.16 9.14
C MET A 107 7.74 3.79 8.01
N VAL A 108 8.82 3.14 7.55
CA VAL A 108 9.60 3.62 6.41
C VAL A 108 8.74 3.64 5.14
N ASP A 109 7.96 2.59 4.91
CA ASP A 109 7.04 2.51 3.77
C ASP A 109 5.95 3.58 3.84
N LEU A 110 5.45 3.89 5.05
CA LEU A 110 4.48 4.96 5.26
C LEU A 110 5.06 6.33 4.89
N ILE A 111 6.27 6.63 5.38
CA ILE A 111 6.96 7.89 5.08
C ILE A 111 7.22 8.01 3.58
N ALA A 112 7.73 6.95 2.95
CA ALA A 112 8.00 6.93 1.52
C ALA A 112 6.71 7.15 0.70
N SER A 113 5.62 6.49 1.08
CA SER A 113 4.30 6.64 0.43
C SER A 113 3.73 8.05 0.62
N SER A 114 3.89 8.65 1.81
CA SER A 114 3.47 10.02 2.11
C SER A 114 4.21 11.03 1.24
N ARG A 115 5.52 10.92 1.19
CA ARG A 115 6.35 11.81 0.35
C ARG A 115 6.03 11.68 -1.14
N ALA A 116 5.79 10.45 -1.62
CA ALA A 116 5.37 10.23 -3.00
C ALA A 116 4.00 10.85 -3.30
N TYR A 117 3.06 10.78 -2.36
CA TYR A 117 1.76 11.41 -2.49
C TYR A 117 1.87 12.95 -2.52
N GLU A 118 2.65 13.54 -1.63
CA GLU A 118 2.91 14.99 -1.57
C GLU A 118 3.58 15.50 -2.86
N ALA A 119 4.60 14.79 -3.35
CA ALA A 119 5.26 15.11 -4.60
C ALA A 119 4.29 15.11 -5.79
N ASN A 120 3.47 14.07 -5.91
CA ASN A 120 2.46 13.96 -6.95
C ASN A 120 1.40 15.06 -6.86
N SER A 121 0.98 15.43 -5.64
CA SER A 121 0.05 16.52 -5.41
C SER A 121 0.65 17.87 -5.82
N SER A 122 1.91 18.10 -5.48
CA SER A 122 2.65 19.31 -5.86
C SER A 122 2.78 19.44 -7.39
N ILE A 123 3.11 18.36 -8.08
CA ILE A 123 3.19 18.32 -9.55
C ILE A 123 1.84 18.69 -10.19
N ILE A 124 0.74 18.15 -9.66
CA ILE A 124 -0.61 18.46 -10.18
C ILE A 124 -0.93 19.94 -9.99
N ASN A 125 -0.64 20.49 -8.82
CA ASN A 125 -0.85 21.91 -8.53
C ASN A 125 0.02 22.80 -9.41
N GLY A 126 1.29 22.45 -9.62
CA GLY A 126 2.18 23.14 -10.54
C GLY A 126 1.68 23.11 -11.99
N SER A 127 1.24 21.94 -12.46
CA SER A 127 0.66 21.81 -13.81
C SER A 127 -0.60 22.65 -13.97
N LYS A 128 -1.46 22.69 -12.95
CA LYS A 128 -2.65 23.55 -12.96
C LYS A 128 -2.30 25.03 -13.01
N ALA A 129 -1.31 25.47 -12.24
CA ALA A 129 -0.84 26.86 -12.26
C ALA A 129 -0.25 27.25 -13.63
N MET A 130 0.57 26.34 -14.22
CA MET A 130 1.11 26.56 -15.59
C MET A 130 -0.02 26.68 -16.62
N PHE A 131 -1.04 25.81 -16.53
CA PHE A 131 -2.18 25.87 -17.43
C PHE A 131 -2.97 27.17 -17.29
N GLN A 132 -3.18 27.66 -16.07
CA GLN A 132 -3.81 28.96 -15.81
C GLN A 132 -3.02 30.11 -16.44
N LYS A 133 -1.70 30.10 -16.26
CA LYS A 133 -0.83 31.11 -16.86
C LYS A 133 -0.83 31.07 -18.40
N ALA A 134 -0.88 29.89 -18.99
CA ALA A 134 -1.00 29.75 -20.44
C ALA A 134 -2.32 30.33 -20.97
N LEU A 135 -3.42 30.18 -20.24
CA LEU A 135 -4.69 30.79 -20.60
C LEU A 135 -4.69 32.33 -20.48
N GLU A 136 -3.96 32.86 -19.48
CA GLU A 136 -3.80 34.34 -19.35
C GLU A 136 -3.02 34.95 -20.50
N ILE A 137 -2.06 34.25 -21.09
CA ILE A 137 -1.25 34.69 -22.22
C ILE A 137 -2.05 34.62 -23.53
N GLY A 138 -3.03 33.76 -23.62
CA GLY A 138 -3.86 33.56 -24.82
C GLY A 138 -5.11 34.46 -24.91
N ARG A 139 -5.21 35.45 -24.01
CA ARG A 139 -6.28 36.46 -24.02
C ARG A 139 -5.86 37.76 -24.69
#